data_da829c149a13b7c263e19c60b75a1611
#
_entry.id   da829c149a13b7c263e19c60b75a1611
#
_cell.length_a   1.000
_cell.length_b   1.000
_cell.length_c   1.000
_cell.angle_alpha   90.00
_cell.angle_beta   90.00
_cell.angle_gamma   90.00
#
_symmetry.space_group_name_H-M   'P 1'
#
loop_
_entity.id
_entity.type
_entity.pdbx_description
1 polymer ?
#
loop_
_entity_poly.entity_id
_entity_poly.type
_entity_poly.pdbx_seq_one_letter_code
_entity_poly.pdbx_strand_id
1 'polypeptide(L)'
;MKVKVVNKSKHSLPHYSTIASAGMDLRANIDESISLKPLERTIVKTGIFMELPLGFEAQVRPRSGLAFKKGITVLNSPGTVDADYRGEVGVILVNLSAEEFVIEDGERIAQMVIAKHEQADWVEVEILDETERGAGGFGSTGVK
;
A
#
# COMPACT_ATOMS: atom_id res chain seq x y z
N MET A 1 6.24 -1.41 -19.37
CA MET A 1 4.77 -1.24 -19.29
C MET A 1 4.46 0.25 -19.18
N LYS A 2 3.43 0.72 -19.87
CA LYS A 2 2.96 2.12 -19.78
C LYS A 2 1.69 2.18 -18.95
N VAL A 3 1.63 3.10 -17.99
CA VAL A 3 0.46 3.38 -17.14
C VAL A 3 0.01 4.81 -17.42
N LYS A 4 -1.27 4.99 -17.74
CA LYS A 4 -1.82 6.33 -17.87
C LYS A 4 -2.05 6.90 -16.47
N VAL A 5 -1.69 8.17 -16.28
CA VAL A 5 -1.81 8.84 -14.99
C VAL A 5 -2.31 10.26 -15.18
N VAL A 6 -3.19 10.69 -14.27
CA VAL A 6 -3.57 12.09 -14.10
C VAL A 6 -3.00 12.55 -12.76
N ASN A 7 -2.17 13.59 -12.82
CA ASN A 7 -1.60 14.22 -11.65
C ASN A 7 -2.35 15.53 -11.37
N LYS A 8 -3.13 15.56 -10.30
CA LYS A 8 -3.80 16.76 -9.77
C LYS A 8 -3.12 17.28 -8.51
N SER A 9 -1.96 16.69 -8.16
CA SER A 9 -1.20 17.13 -6.99
C SER A 9 -0.35 18.37 -7.29
N LYS A 10 0.12 19.00 -6.24
CA LYS A 10 1.14 20.06 -6.28
C LYS A 10 2.56 19.53 -6.47
N HIS A 11 2.72 18.20 -6.52
CA HIS A 11 4.00 17.50 -6.49
C HIS A 11 4.27 16.77 -7.81
N SER A 12 5.55 16.41 -8.02
CA SER A 12 5.95 15.57 -9.15
C SER A 12 5.33 14.17 -9.06
N LEU A 13 5.20 13.51 -10.21
CA LEU A 13 4.78 12.12 -10.27
C LEU A 13 5.68 11.22 -9.42
N PRO A 14 5.13 10.16 -8.82
CA PRO A 14 5.93 9.10 -8.22
C PRO A 14 6.97 8.55 -9.20
N HIS A 15 8.17 8.28 -8.72
CA HIS A 15 9.25 7.75 -9.55
C HIS A 15 10.08 6.72 -8.78
N TYR A 16 10.75 5.84 -9.50
CA TYR A 16 11.69 4.89 -8.92
C TYR A 16 13.01 5.59 -8.60
N SER A 17 13.45 5.48 -7.36
CA SER A 17 14.69 6.13 -6.91
C SER A 17 15.96 5.51 -7.52
N THR A 18 15.91 4.22 -7.84
CA THR A 18 17.00 3.48 -8.51
C THR A 18 16.41 2.53 -9.56
N ILE A 19 17.26 2.04 -10.46
CA ILE A 19 16.84 1.06 -11.47
C ILE A 19 16.34 -0.27 -10.87
N ALA A 20 16.75 -0.58 -9.65
CA ALA A 20 16.36 -1.80 -8.94
C ALA A 20 15.21 -1.57 -7.96
N SER A 21 14.69 -0.35 -7.84
CA SER A 21 13.55 -0.06 -6.95
C SER A 21 12.28 -0.74 -7.44
N ALA A 22 11.57 -1.42 -6.54
CA ALA A 22 10.23 -1.97 -6.81
C ALA A 22 9.12 -0.98 -6.48
N GLY A 23 9.36 -0.07 -5.53
CA GLY A 23 8.39 0.91 -5.04
C GLY A 23 8.72 2.34 -5.44
N MET A 24 7.67 3.14 -5.58
CA MET A 24 7.72 4.58 -5.78
C MET A 24 7.08 5.27 -4.57
N ASP A 25 7.70 6.31 -4.03
CA ASP A 25 7.13 7.04 -2.90
C ASP A 25 5.85 7.79 -3.32
N LEU A 26 4.81 7.68 -2.48
CA LEU A 26 3.60 8.49 -2.54
C LEU A 26 3.70 9.66 -1.55
N ARG A 27 3.36 10.85 -2.02
CA ARG A 27 3.39 12.08 -1.22
C ARG A 27 2.00 12.49 -0.80
N ALA A 28 1.89 13.05 0.39
CA ALA A 28 0.70 13.76 0.83
C ALA A 28 0.45 14.97 -0.07
N ASN A 29 -0.78 15.12 -0.55
CA ASN A 29 -1.25 16.31 -1.28
C ASN A 29 -2.43 16.90 -0.50
N ILE A 30 -2.11 17.75 0.44
CA ILE A 30 -3.03 18.34 1.40
C ILE A 30 -2.84 19.87 1.47
N ASP A 31 -3.88 20.59 1.83
CA ASP A 31 -3.80 22.06 1.96
C ASP A 31 -3.41 22.48 3.37
N GLU A 32 -3.78 21.68 4.37
CA GLU A 32 -3.46 21.91 5.77
C GLU A 32 -2.81 20.64 6.35
N SER A 33 -1.90 20.81 7.31
CA SER A 33 -1.30 19.69 8.02
C SER A 33 -2.35 18.86 8.75
N ILE A 34 -2.15 17.54 8.80
CA ILE A 34 -3.04 16.61 9.49
C ILE A 34 -2.34 16.11 10.75
N SER A 35 -2.94 16.37 11.90
CA SER A 35 -2.52 15.81 13.17
C SER A 35 -3.16 14.42 13.35
N LEU A 36 -2.34 13.42 13.64
CA LEU A 36 -2.75 12.04 13.85
C LEU A 36 -2.31 11.59 15.25
N LYS A 37 -3.24 11.60 16.19
CA LYS A 37 -2.98 11.14 17.56
C LYS A 37 -2.76 9.63 17.63
N PRO A 38 -2.21 9.11 18.75
CA PRO A 38 -2.10 7.67 18.95
C PRO A 38 -3.40 6.91 18.68
N LEU A 39 -3.33 5.83 17.90
CA LEU A 39 -4.43 4.95 17.45
C LEU A 39 -5.44 5.61 16.50
N GLU A 40 -5.27 6.86 16.13
CA GLU A 40 -6.08 7.50 15.10
C GLU A 40 -5.64 7.05 13.69
N ARG A 41 -6.60 7.08 12.76
CA ARG A 41 -6.40 6.81 11.34
C ARG A 41 -7.05 7.89 10.50
N THR A 42 -6.48 8.11 9.33
CA THR A 42 -7.02 9.06 8.34
C THR A 42 -6.70 8.59 6.92
N ILE A 43 -7.46 9.09 5.95
CA ILE A 43 -7.13 8.94 4.54
C ILE A 43 -6.39 10.19 4.10
N VAL A 44 -5.15 10.03 3.64
CA VAL A 44 -4.35 11.11 3.07
C VAL A 44 -4.43 11.06 1.56
N LYS A 45 -4.81 12.15 0.94
CA LYS A 45 -4.90 12.30 -0.50
C LYS A 45 -3.52 12.41 -1.14
N THR A 46 -3.37 11.90 -2.35
CA THR A 46 -2.12 11.98 -3.13
C THR A 46 -2.23 12.83 -4.39
N GLY A 47 -3.44 13.15 -4.83
CA GLY A 47 -3.71 13.82 -6.11
C GLY A 47 -3.43 12.96 -7.34
N ILE A 48 -3.15 11.66 -7.18
CA ILE A 48 -2.80 10.74 -8.26
C ILE A 48 -4.00 9.88 -8.63
N PHE A 49 -4.28 9.80 -9.92
CA PHE A 49 -5.30 8.94 -10.54
C PHE A 49 -4.62 8.14 -11.63
N MET A 50 -4.91 6.84 -11.75
CA MET A 50 -4.23 5.99 -12.71
C MET A 50 -5.17 5.00 -13.41
N GLU A 51 -4.73 4.55 -14.59
CA GLU A 51 -5.34 3.47 -15.34
C GLU A 51 -4.29 2.40 -15.58
N LEU A 52 -4.41 1.30 -14.84
CA LEU A 52 -3.52 0.15 -14.98
C LEU A 52 -4.00 -0.77 -16.10
N PRO A 53 -3.09 -1.45 -16.80
CA PRO A 53 -3.48 -2.55 -17.69
C PRO A 53 -4.13 -3.69 -16.92
N LEU A 54 -5.07 -4.40 -17.54
CA LEU A 54 -5.64 -5.63 -16.98
C LEU A 54 -4.54 -6.64 -16.61
N GLY A 55 -4.73 -7.36 -15.52
CA GLY A 55 -3.75 -8.30 -14.97
C GLY A 55 -2.67 -7.65 -14.10
N PHE A 56 -2.81 -6.35 -13.81
CA PHE A 56 -1.94 -5.62 -12.89
C PHE A 56 -2.76 -4.92 -11.81
N GLU A 57 -2.14 -4.78 -10.65
CA GLU A 57 -2.62 -4.01 -9.52
C GLU A 57 -1.56 -3.00 -9.07
N ALA A 58 -1.96 -1.97 -8.36
CA ALA A 58 -1.04 -1.19 -7.55
C ALA A 58 -1.24 -1.54 -6.08
N GLN A 59 -0.13 -1.76 -5.37
CA GLN A 59 -0.14 -2.03 -3.94
C GLN A 59 0.39 -0.81 -3.19
N VAL A 60 -0.41 -0.28 -2.28
CA VAL A 60 0.01 0.78 -1.36
C VAL A 60 0.57 0.13 -0.10
N ARG A 61 1.86 0.36 0.14
CA ARG A 61 2.63 -0.25 1.24
C ARG A 61 3.22 0.83 2.14
N PRO A 62 3.47 0.53 3.42
CA PRO A 62 4.14 1.46 4.33
C PRO A 62 5.59 1.69 3.91
N ARG A 63 6.15 2.80 4.39
CA ARG A 63 7.58 3.09 4.32
C ARG A 63 8.24 2.61 5.61
N SER A 64 9.32 1.86 5.45
CA SER A 64 10.08 1.28 6.59
C SER A 64 10.57 2.33 7.59
N GLY A 65 10.99 3.50 7.10
CA GLY A 65 11.46 4.59 7.95
C GLY A 65 10.38 5.19 8.83
N LEU A 66 9.16 5.39 8.29
CA LEU A 66 8.02 5.87 9.08
C LEU A 66 7.53 4.80 10.06
N ALA A 67 7.47 3.56 9.62
CA ALA A 67 7.06 2.44 10.47
C ALA A 67 8.00 2.28 11.67
N PHE A 68 9.30 2.21 11.44
CA PHE A 68 10.28 1.96 12.50
C PHE A 68 10.48 3.16 13.43
N LYS A 69 10.63 4.38 12.85
CA LYS A 69 11.01 5.56 13.63
C LYS A 69 9.81 6.29 14.26
N LYS A 70 8.63 6.17 13.65
CA LYS A 70 7.44 6.96 14.02
C LYS A 70 6.22 6.12 14.35
N GLY A 71 6.27 4.80 14.17
CA GLY A 71 5.12 3.93 14.38
C GLY A 71 3.95 4.21 13.43
N ILE A 72 4.21 4.85 12.28
CA ILE A 72 3.19 5.18 11.28
C ILE A 72 3.20 4.11 10.20
N THR A 73 2.04 3.57 9.90
CA THR A 73 1.88 2.54 8.88
C THR A 73 0.61 2.72 8.06
N VAL A 74 0.50 1.96 6.97
CA VAL A 74 -0.72 1.88 6.16
C VAL A 74 -1.61 0.81 6.79
N LEU A 75 -2.80 1.21 7.24
CA LEU A 75 -3.69 0.35 8.03
C LEU A 75 -4.14 -0.90 7.27
N ASN A 76 -4.46 -0.76 5.98
CA ASN A 76 -4.88 -1.85 5.09
C ASN A 76 -3.72 -2.42 4.26
N SER A 77 -2.53 -2.51 4.81
CA SER A 77 -1.33 -2.94 4.10
C SER A 77 -1.31 -4.45 3.84
N PRO A 78 -1.03 -4.87 2.58
CA PRO A 78 -0.91 -4.05 1.38
C PRO A 78 -2.29 -3.57 0.89
N GLY A 79 -2.44 -2.27 0.65
CA GLY A 79 -3.65 -1.71 0.06
C GLY A 79 -3.73 -2.04 -1.42
N THR A 80 -4.85 -2.54 -1.89
CA THR A 80 -5.05 -2.93 -3.29
C THR A 80 -5.72 -1.80 -4.06
N VAL A 81 -5.15 -1.45 -5.22
CA VAL A 81 -5.74 -0.56 -6.21
C VAL A 81 -5.93 -1.35 -7.50
N ASP A 82 -7.16 -1.64 -7.83
CA ASP A 82 -7.54 -2.44 -8.99
C ASP A 82 -7.30 -1.71 -10.32
N ALA A 83 -7.14 -2.46 -11.40
CA ALA A 83 -6.86 -1.90 -12.73
C ALA A 83 -7.99 -1.00 -13.25
N ASP A 84 -9.23 -1.25 -12.87
CA ASP A 84 -10.42 -0.50 -13.26
C ASP A 84 -10.81 0.62 -12.28
N TYR A 85 -10.08 0.79 -11.18
CA TYR A 85 -10.29 1.92 -10.27
C TYR A 85 -9.88 3.23 -10.94
N ARG A 86 -10.77 4.22 -10.93
CA ARG A 86 -10.55 5.55 -11.53
C ARG A 86 -10.56 6.68 -10.51
N GLY A 87 -10.72 6.35 -9.24
CA GLY A 87 -10.67 7.32 -8.16
C GLY A 87 -9.24 7.76 -7.83
N GLU A 88 -9.17 8.73 -6.93
CA GLU A 88 -7.90 9.19 -6.39
C GLU A 88 -7.24 8.10 -5.52
N VAL A 89 -5.94 7.89 -5.70
CA VAL A 89 -5.17 7.03 -4.81
C VAL A 89 -5.06 7.71 -3.45
N GLY A 90 -5.71 7.13 -2.45
CA GLY A 90 -5.65 7.56 -1.06
C GLY A 90 -4.81 6.61 -0.22
N VAL A 91 -4.14 7.13 0.79
CA VAL A 91 -3.35 6.35 1.73
C VAL A 91 -4.01 6.37 3.10
N ILE A 92 -4.42 5.21 3.60
CA ILE A 92 -4.99 5.07 4.94
C ILE A 92 -3.86 4.90 5.94
N LEU A 93 -3.50 5.98 6.62
CA LEU A 93 -2.48 5.96 7.67
C LEU A 93 -3.08 5.71 9.04
N VAL A 94 -2.36 4.99 9.88
CA VAL A 94 -2.64 4.81 11.31
C VAL A 94 -1.38 5.09 12.12
N ASN A 95 -1.56 5.74 13.28
CA ASN A 95 -0.51 6.01 14.24
C ASN A 95 -0.53 4.95 15.35
N LEU A 96 0.45 4.06 15.34
CA LEU A 96 0.62 3.01 16.36
C LEU A 96 1.67 3.40 17.43
N SER A 97 2.14 4.66 17.43
CA SER A 97 3.04 5.17 18.46
C SER A 97 2.28 5.77 19.65
N ALA A 98 3.01 6.15 20.68
CA ALA A 98 2.46 6.85 21.84
C ALA A 98 2.46 8.39 21.68
N GLU A 99 2.99 8.91 20.58
CA GLU A 99 3.12 10.34 20.32
C GLU A 99 2.28 10.77 19.13
N GLU A 100 1.84 12.03 19.16
CA GLU A 100 1.17 12.65 18.01
C GLU A 100 2.13 12.75 16.81
N PHE A 101 1.62 12.44 15.63
CA PHE A 101 2.35 12.59 14.37
C PHE A 101 1.63 13.60 13.48
N VAL A 102 2.37 14.59 13.00
CA VAL A 102 1.84 15.62 12.09
C VAL A 102 2.30 15.29 10.67
N ILE A 103 1.34 15.21 9.75
CA ILE A 103 1.57 14.99 8.32
C ILE A 103 1.56 16.35 7.62
N GLU A 104 2.66 16.69 6.96
CA GLU A 104 2.79 17.91 6.18
C GLU A 104 2.60 17.64 4.68
N ASP A 105 2.21 18.71 3.94
CA ASP A 105 2.10 18.62 2.48
C ASP A 105 3.43 18.22 1.85
N GLY A 106 3.41 17.32 0.87
CA GLY A 106 4.61 16.82 0.19
C GLY A 106 5.40 15.75 0.90
N GLU A 107 5.07 15.42 2.15
CA GLU A 107 5.73 14.31 2.85
C GLU A 107 5.51 12.97 2.15
N ARG A 108 6.54 12.14 2.13
CA ARG A 108 6.50 10.77 1.61
C ARG A 108 5.89 9.85 2.66
N ILE A 109 4.60 9.54 2.50
CA ILE A 109 3.78 8.86 3.51
C ILE A 109 3.63 7.36 3.30
N ALA A 110 3.83 6.90 2.09
CA ALA A 110 3.71 5.49 1.68
C ALA A 110 4.57 5.23 0.46
N GLN A 111 4.59 4.00 -0.01
CA GLN A 111 5.14 3.65 -1.32
C GLN A 111 4.13 2.83 -2.10
N MET A 112 4.21 2.90 -3.42
CA MET A 112 3.37 2.17 -4.34
C MET A 112 4.20 1.20 -5.17
N VAL A 113 3.75 -0.05 -5.27
CA VAL A 113 4.36 -1.10 -6.10
C VAL A 113 3.34 -1.53 -7.14
N ILE A 114 3.75 -1.56 -8.41
CA ILE A 114 2.93 -2.14 -9.49
C ILE A 114 3.29 -3.61 -9.60
N ALA A 115 2.29 -4.47 -9.47
CA ALA A 115 2.45 -5.92 -9.48
C ALA A 115 1.52 -6.58 -10.49
N LYS A 116 1.98 -7.67 -11.09
CA LYS A 116 1.14 -8.57 -11.87
C LYS A 116 0.38 -9.49 -10.92
N HIS A 117 -0.86 -9.81 -11.24
CA HIS A 117 -1.67 -10.74 -10.46
C HIS A 117 -2.40 -11.75 -11.37
N GLU A 118 -2.82 -12.84 -10.78
CA GLU A 118 -3.71 -13.81 -11.39
C GLU A 118 -5.10 -13.72 -10.75
N GLN A 119 -6.13 -14.05 -11.53
CA GLN A 119 -7.48 -14.27 -11.02
C GLN A 119 -7.73 -15.78 -10.98
N ALA A 120 -8.20 -16.28 -9.86
CA ALA A 120 -8.49 -17.68 -9.69
C ALA A 120 -9.95 -18.00 -10.07
N ASP A 121 -10.13 -19.04 -10.87
CA ASP A 121 -11.41 -19.69 -11.07
C ASP A 121 -11.58 -20.80 -10.03
N TRP A 122 -12.61 -20.68 -9.20
CA TRP A 122 -12.87 -21.66 -8.15
C TRP A 122 -13.49 -22.92 -8.70
N VAL A 123 -12.89 -24.08 -8.37
CA VAL A 123 -13.48 -25.40 -8.58
C VAL A 123 -13.80 -25.97 -7.21
N GLU A 124 -15.07 -26.00 -6.87
CA GLU A 124 -15.53 -26.55 -5.61
C GLU A 124 -15.41 -28.08 -5.63
N VAL A 125 -14.73 -28.64 -4.65
CA VAL A 125 -14.51 -30.07 -4.46
C VAL A 125 -14.85 -30.47 -3.02
N GLU A 126 -15.15 -31.73 -2.79
CA GLU A 126 -15.42 -32.23 -1.44
C GLU A 126 -14.14 -32.52 -0.65
N ILE A 127 -13.06 -32.91 -1.34
CA ILE A 127 -11.79 -33.32 -0.73
C ILE A 127 -10.64 -32.72 -1.52
N LEU A 128 -9.64 -32.24 -0.82
CA LEU A 128 -8.36 -31.78 -1.40
C LEU A 128 -7.35 -32.93 -1.38
N ASP A 129 -6.41 -32.91 -2.31
CA ASP A 129 -5.30 -33.86 -2.35
C ASP A 129 -4.47 -33.83 -1.08
N GLU A 130 -4.01 -34.97 -0.63
CA GLU A 130 -3.15 -35.09 0.54
C GLU A 130 -1.74 -34.58 0.22
N THR A 131 -1.10 -33.95 1.22
CA THR A 131 0.28 -33.54 1.15
C THR A 131 1.03 -33.96 2.40
N GLU A 132 2.37 -34.05 2.33
CA GLU A 132 3.22 -34.35 3.49
C GLU A 132 3.02 -33.36 4.65
N ARG A 133 2.79 -32.07 4.33
CA ARG A 133 2.50 -31.04 5.33
C ARG A 133 1.10 -31.18 5.95
N GLY A 134 0.12 -31.66 5.18
CA GLY A 134 -1.28 -31.72 5.60
C GLY A 134 -1.80 -30.38 6.11
N ALA A 135 -2.50 -30.39 7.23
CA ALA A 135 -3.07 -29.21 7.88
C ALA A 135 -2.07 -28.46 8.80
N GLY A 136 -0.81 -28.80 8.80
CA GLY A 136 0.20 -28.17 9.64
C GLY A 136 0.41 -26.67 9.32
N GLY A 137 0.21 -25.80 10.30
CA GLY A 137 0.36 -24.35 10.18
C GLY A 137 0.51 -23.70 11.57
N PHE A 138 0.49 -22.37 11.61
CA PHE A 138 0.55 -21.58 12.84
C PHE A 138 1.70 -21.97 13.79
N GLY A 139 2.89 -22.23 13.23
CA GLY A 139 4.06 -22.61 14.02
C GLY A 139 4.14 -24.11 14.35
N SER A 140 3.44 -24.99 13.62
CA SER A 140 3.46 -26.44 13.82
C SER A 140 4.88 -27.05 13.72
N THR A 141 5.84 -26.35 13.11
CA THR A 141 7.24 -26.73 13.00
C THR A 141 8.09 -26.27 14.21
N GLY A 142 7.48 -25.62 15.20
CA GLY A 142 8.16 -25.08 16.39
C GLY A 142 8.75 -23.68 16.19
N VAL A 143 9.21 -23.09 17.29
CA VAL A 143 9.80 -21.73 17.34
C VAL A 143 11.34 -21.78 17.29
N LYS A 144 11.94 -22.96 17.30
CA LYS A 144 13.40 -23.20 17.19
C LYS A 144 13.66 -24.36 16.26
#